data_363735b97bc544344e42059dbc20356e
#
_entry.id   363735b97bc544344e42059dbc20356e
#
_cell.length_a   1.000
_cell.length_b   1.000
_cell.length_c   1.000
_cell.angle_alpha   90.00
_cell.angle_beta   90.00
_cell.angle_gamma   90.00
#
_symmetry.space_group_name_H-M   'P 1'
#
loop_
_entity.id
_entity.type
_entity.pdbx_description
1 polymer ?
#
loop_
_entity_poly.entity_id
_entity_poly.type
_entity_poly.pdbx_seq_one_letter_code
_entity_poly.pdbx_strand_id
1 'polypeptide(L)'
;VNVVPAADFANDTVMNIYDGRMHTESVNDQTKLTVKGQIPQAKHTYAFLDTAYPCLNEKQLAMGETTISGRDTLRNPKGMFMIEELARVALQRCTTARDAIQLMGKLVKEYGYGDSGECLTIADPKEVWHFEIFGEGPDQIGGVWAAVRIPDDEVGVSANISRISTLNLKDTRNYMASENVFSVAKKLKLWDGKEPFKFWKAYGGPNYFGKMQAFSIREFFIL
;
A
#
# COMPACT_ATOMS: atom_id res chain seq x y z
N VAL A 1 1.19 5.02 -20.68
CA VAL A 1 -0.12 4.73 -20.07
C VAL A 1 -0.87 3.77 -20.99
N ASN A 2 -1.24 2.62 -20.47
CA ASN A 2 -2.00 1.61 -21.17
C ASN A 2 -3.40 1.50 -20.56
N VAL A 3 -4.41 1.33 -21.40
CA VAL A 3 -5.76 0.96 -20.95
C VAL A 3 -5.86 -0.56 -20.99
N VAL A 4 -6.02 -1.17 -19.84
CA VAL A 4 -6.29 -2.61 -19.73
C VAL A 4 -7.81 -2.79 -19.71
N PRO A 5 -8.41 -3.52 -20.67
CA PRO A 5 -9.86 -3.69 -20.72
C PRO A 5 -10.36 -4.57 -19.58
N ALA A 6 -11.63 -4.43 -19.24
CA ALA A 6 -12.34 -5.40 -18.42
C ALA A 6 -12.31 -6.79 -19.08
N ALA A 7 -12.24 -7.84 -18.28
CA ALA A 7 -12.17 -9.20 -18.79
C ALA A 7 -12.84 -10.21 -17.86
N ASP A 8 -13.38 -11.28 -18.46
CA ASP A 8 -13.90 -12.43 -17.74
C ASP A 8 -12.95 -13.62 -17.88
N PHE A 9 -12.78 -14.36 -16.80
CA PHE A 9 -11.84 -15.47 -16.72
C PHE A 9 -12.56 -16.77 -16.34
N ALA A 10 -12.08 -17.88 -16.88
CA ALA A 10 -12.55 -19.21 -16.49
C ALA A 10 -12.23 -19.48 -15.00
N ASN A 11 -12.96 -20.43 -14.42
CA ASN A 11 -12.64 -20.97 -13.10
C ASN A 11 -11.20 -21.51 -13.11
N ASP A 12 -10.55 -21.45 -11.98
CA ASP A 12 -9.17 -21.93 -11.75
C ASP A 12 -8.07 -21.21 -12.55
N THR A 13 -8.39 -20.08 -13.19
CA THR A 13 -7.38 -19.21 -13.78
C THR A 13 -6.51 -18.59 -12.67
N VAL A 14 -5.21 -18.49 -12.92
CA VAL A 14 -4.24 -17.84 -12.02
C VAL A 14 -3.72 -16.56 -12.65
N MET A 15 -3.38 -15.63 -11.78
CA MET A 15 -2.77 -14.34 -12.12
C MET A 15 -1.32 -14.33 -11.64
N ASN A 16 -0.39 -14.00 -12.51
CA ASN A 16 1.00 -13.80 -12.15
C ASN A 16 1.18 -12.47 -11.41
N ILE A 17 1.98 -12.51 -10.35
CA ILE A 17 2.48 -11.36 -9.61
C ILE A 17 3.95 -11.18 -9.97
N TYR A 18 4.32 -9.96 -10.33
CA TYR A 18 5.61 -9.65 -10.91
C TYR A 18 6.47 -8.79 -9.98
N ASP A 19 7.79 -8.87 -10.20
CA ASP A 19 8.77 -7.92 -9.69
C ASP A 19 9.26 -7.03 -10.85
N GLY A 20 9.58 -5.78 -10.54
CA GLY A 20 10.16 -4.85 -11.50
C GLY A 20 9.17 -4.16 -12.46
N ARG A 21 7.87 -4.24 -12.21
CA ARG A 21 6.87 -3.58 -13.08
C ARG A 21 7.01 -2.07 -13.17
N MET A 22 7.51 -1.41 -12.14
CA MET A 22 7.67 0.05 -12.16
C MET A 22 8.86 0.53 -12.99
N HIS A 23 9.73 -0.35 -13.46
CA HIS A 23 10.80 0.03 -14.38
C HIS A 23 10.23 0.27 -15.78
N THR A 24 10.55 1.43 -16.38
CA THR A 24 10.05 1.85 -17.70
C THR A 24 10.28 0.82 -18.80
N GLU A 25 11.39 0.10 -18.75
CA GLU A 25 11.69 -0.98 -19.67
C GLU A 25 10.74 -2.18 -19.53
N SER A 26 10.30 -2.47 -18.30
CA SER A 26 9.39 -3.56 -18.00
C SER A 26 7.93 -3.25 -18.35
N VAL A 27 7.51 -2.00 -18.25
CA VAL A 27 6.15 -1.57 -18.62
C VAL A 27 5.88 -1.79 -20.11
N ASN A 28 6.90 -1.64 -20.95
CA ASN A 28 6.79 -1.81 -22.40
C ASN A 28 7.17 -3.23 -22.88
N ASP A 29 7.98 -3.95 -22.11
CA ASP A 29 8.44 -5.30 -22.44
C ASP A 29 8.24 -6.25 -21.26
N GLN A 30 7.05 -6.83 -21.19
CA GLN A 30 6.67 -7.77 -20.13
C GLN A 30 7.49 -9.07 -20.11
N THR A 31 8.27 -9.35 -21.18
CA THR A 31 9.16 -10.52 -21.19
C THR A 31 10.32 -10.38 -20.21
N LYS A 32 10.62 -9.16 -19.76
CA LYS A 32 11.65 -8.87 -18.76
C LYS A 32 11.17 -8.92 -17.32
N LEU A 33 9.87 -9.13 -17.10
CA LEU A 33 9.30 -9.21 -15.75
C LEU A 33 9.64 -10.56 -15.11
N THR A 34 10.04 -10.52 -13.85
CA THR A 34 10.22 -11.72 -13.03
C THR A 34 8.92 -12.07 -12.32
N VAL A 35 8.41 -13.28 -12.52
CA VAL A 35 7.27 -13.80 -11.78
C VAL A 35 7.70 -14.15 -10.36
N LYS A 36 7.15 -13.44 -9.36
CA LYS A 36 7.38 -13.74 -7.93
C LYS A 36 6.44 -14.81 -7.39
N GLY A 37 5.28 -14.95 -7.99
CA GLY A 37 4.30 -15.93 -7.57
C GLY A 37 2.98 -15.80 -8.32
N GLN A 38 1.98 -16.52 -7.86
CA GLN A 38 0.66 -16.56 -8.47
C GLN A 38 -0.43 -16.45 -7.40
N ILE A 39 -1.53 -15.82 -7.76
CA ILE A 39 -2.75 -15.78 -6.96
C ILE A 39 -3.94 -16.24 -7.82
N PRO A 40 -5.03 -16.70 -7.21
CA PRO A 40 -6.27 -16.96 -7.95
C PRO A 40 -6.74 -15.71 -8.71
N GLN A 41 -7.08 -15.85 -9.98
CA GLN A 41 -7.65 -14.76 -10.76
C GLN A 41 -9.11 -14.53 -10.35
N ALA A 42 -9.55 -13.26 -10.34
CA ALA A 42 -10.95 -12.94 -10.21
C ALA A 42 -11.72 -13.38 -11.47
N LYS A 43 -12.97 -13.84 -11.32
CA LYS A 43 -13.82 -14.22 -12.46
C LYS A 43 -14.08 -13.07 -13.42
N HIS A 44 -14.16 -11.86 -12.88
CA HIS A 44 -14.29 -10.62 -13.62
C HIS A 44 -13.30 -9.60 -13.12
N THR A 45 -12.66 -8.87 -14.02
CA THR A 45 -11.79 -7.73 -13.70
C THR A 45 -12.29 -6.47 -14.36
N TYR A 46 -12.18 -5.34 -13.66
CA TYR A 46 -12.53 -4.03 -14.18
C TYR A 46 -11.44 -3.50 -15.11
N ALA A 47 -11.84 -2.68 -16.08
CA ALA A 47 -10.90 -1.91 -16.90
C ALA A 47 -10.18 -0.89 -16.03
N PHE A 48 -8.87 -0.71 -16.28
CA PHE A 48 -8.06 0.22 -15.50
C PHE A 48 -6.93 0.84 -16.34
N LEU A 49 -6.38 1.95 -15.85
CA LEU A 49 -5.20 2.60 -16.39
C LEU A 49 -3.95 1.97 -15.77
N ASP A 50 -3.18 1.26 -16.60
CA ASP A 50 -1.91 0.64 -16.23
C ASP A 50 -0.75 1.59 -16.56
N THR A 51 -0.01 1.95 -15.52
CA THR A 51 1.18 2.79 -15.56
C THR A 51 2.24 2.15 -14.68
N ALA A 52 3.38 2.80 -14.45
CA ALA A 52 4.34 2.30 -13.45
C ALA A 52 3.65 2.03 -12.11
N TYR A 53 2.78 2.94 -11.69
CA TYR A 53 1.84 2.77 -10.58
C TYR A 53 0.41 2.86 -11.13
N PRO A 54 -0.32 1.74 -11.30
CA PRO A 54 -1.70 1.76 -11.79
C PRO A 54 -2.58 2.70 -10.96
N CYS A 55 -3.41 3.52 -11.61
CA CYS A 55 -3.95 4.69 -10.92
C CYS A 55 -5.47 4.87 -10.90
N LEU A 56 -6.22 4.28 -11.84
CA LEU A 56 -7.67 4.52 -11.93
C LEU A 56 -8.37 3.34 -12.61
N ASN A 57 -9.53 2.93 -12.11
CA ASN A 57 -10.37 1.96 -12.79
C ASN A 57 -11.71 2.56 -13.27
N GLU A 58 -12.45 1.81 -14.09
CA GLU A 58 -13.75 2.22 -14.65
C GLU A 58 -14.85 2.44 -13.59
N LYS A 59 -14.65 1.99 -12.37
CA LYS A 59 -15.56 2.18 -11.23
C LYS A 59 -15.22 3.44 -10.42
N GLN A 60 -14.31 4.29 -10.95
CA GLN A 60 -13.85 5.52 -10.30
C GLN A 60 -13.06 5.28 -9.00
N LEU A 61 -12.53 4.08 -8.79
CA LEU A 61 -11.53 3.86 -7.77
C LEU A 61 -10.19 4.38 -8.29
N ALA A 62 -9.58 5.30 -7.55
CA ALA A 62 -8.32 5.94 -7.89
C ALA A 62 -7.25 5.70 -6.82
N MET A 63 -5.99 5.62 -7.24
CA MET A 63 -4.83 5.45 -6.36
C MET A 63 -3.70 6.36 -6.83
N GLY A 64 -3.09 7.08 -5.89
CA GLY A 64 -1.86 7.85 -6.09
C GLY A 64 -0.79 7.33 -5.14
N GLU A 65 0.39 7.05 -5.65
CA GLU A 65 1.50 6.47 -4.89
C GLU A 65 2.50 7.55 -4.47
N THR A 66 3.13 7.34 -3.30
CA THR A 66 4.27 8.13 -2.80
C THR A 66 5.16 7.23 -1.94
N THR A 67 6.38 6.98 -2.40
CA THR A 67 7.37 6.19 -1.63
C THR A 67 7.73 6.87 -0.32
N ILE A 68 7.52 6.23 0.80
CA ILE A 68 7.79 6.81 2.14
C ILE A 68 8.98 6.20 2.85
N SER A 69 9.50 5.12 2.37
CA SER A 69 10.56 4.31 2.98
C SER A 69 10.27 3.88 4.42
N GLY A 70 10.54 2.65 4.74
CA GLY A 70 10.43 2.11 6.09
C GLY A 70 11.79 1.97 6.76
N ARG A 71 11.80 1.44 7.99
CA ARG A 71 13.04 1.01 8.64
C ARG A 71 13.58 -0.23 7.93
N ASP A 72 14.89 -0.32 7.79
CA ASP A 72 15.56 -1.45 7.13
C ASP A 72 15.20 -2.81 7.76
N THR A 73 14.95 -2.82 9.07
CA THR A 73 14.52 -4.01 9.81
C THR A 73 13.17 -4.57 9.41
N LEU A 74 12.37 -3.81 8.64
CA LEU A 74 11.05 -4.21 8.16
C LEU A 74 11.10 -4.89 6.80
N ARG A 75 12.20 -4.74 6.06
CA ARG A 75 12.32 -5.27 4.70
C ARG A 75 12.25 -6.78 4.67
N ASN A 76 11.45 -7.28 3.73
CA ASN A 76 11.37 -8.72 3.44
C ASN A 76 11.39 -8.97 1.94
N PRO A 77 12.56 -9.18 1.32
CA PRO A 77 12.65 -9.42 -0.13
C PRO A 77 11.92 -10.70 -0.58
N LYS A 78 11.53 -11.57 0.35
CA LYS A 78 10.71 -12.78 0.07
C LYS A 78 9.22 -12.48 -0.04
N GLY A 79 8.76 -11.30 0.40
CA GLY A 79 7.37 -10.87 0.22
C GLY A 79 7.01 -10.83 -1.25
N MET A 80 5.82 -11.35 -1.60
CA MET A 80 5.39 -11.47 -2.99
C MET A 80 5.02 -10.13 -3.60
N PHE A 81 4.40 -9.24 -2.84
CA PHE A 81 3.82 -8.01 -3.35
C PHE A 81 4.72 -6.80 -3.18
N MET A 82 4.96 -6.10 -4.30
CA MET A 82 5.35 -4.70 -4.35
C MET A 82 4.09 -3.84 -4.42
N ILE A 83 4.21 -2.53 -4.17
CA ILE A 83 3.02 -1.65 -4.10
C ILE A 83 2.25 -1.55 -5.41
N GLU A 84 2.95 -1.50 -6.55
CA GLU A 84 2.34 -1.43 -7.88
C GLU A 84 1.50 -2.67 -8.20
N GLU A 85 1.91 -3.85 -7.73
CA GLU A 85 1.15 -5.08 -7.91
C GLU A 85 -0.08 -5.13 -6.99
N LEU A 86 0.03 -4.63 -5.76
CA LEU A 86 -1.14 -4.46 -4.88
C LEU A 86 -2.17 -3.51 -5.50
N ALA A 87 -1.73 -2.35 -6.01
CA ALA A 87 -2.58 -1.38 -6.68
C ALA A 87 -3.25 -2.00 -7.92
N ARG A 88 -2.48 -2.73 -8.74
CA ARG A 88 -3.00 -3.44 -9.92
C ARG A 88 -4.11 -4.41 -9.57
N VAL A 89 -3.89 -5.26 -8.57
CA VAL A 89 -4.90 -6.25 -8.13
C VAL A 89 -6.13 -5.57 -7.55
N ALA A 90 -5.95 -4.51 -6.76
CA ALA A 90 -7.06 -3.78 -6.16
C ALA A 90 -7.91 -3.05 -7.22
N LEU A 91 -7.29 -2.38 -8.20
CA LEU A 91 -8.01 -1.71 -9.29
C LEU A 91 -8.78 -2.70 -10.18
N GLN A 92 -8.25 -3.90 -10.38
CA GLN A 92 -8.95 -4.95 -11.12
C GLN A 92 -10.20 -5.50 -10.40
N ARG A 93 -10.25 -5.43 -9.06
CA ARG A 93 -11.20 -6.23 -8.26
C ARG A 93 -12.13 -5.41 -7.37
N CYS A 94 -11.79 -4.16 -7.06
CA CYS A 94 -12.50 -3.35 -6.08
C CYS A 94 -13.23 -2.17 -6.72
N THR A 95 -14.30 -1.74 -6.07
CA THR A 95 -15.11 -0.59 -6.48
C THR A 95 -15.09 0.54 -5.44
N THR A 96 -14.61 0.25 -4.22
CA THR A 96 -14.52 1.23 -3.13
C THR A 96 -13.11 1.27 -2.55
N ALA A 97 -12.75 2.41 -1.97
CA ALA A 97 -11.48 2.59 -1.28
C ALA A 97 -11.32 1.60 -0.11
N ARG A 98 -12.39 1.35 0.64
CA ARG A 98 -12.38 0.40 1.78
C ARG A 98 -12.10 -1.02 1.33
N ASP A 99 -12.78 -1.49 0.28
CA ASP A 99 -12.58 -2.85 -0.25
C ASP A 99 -11.15 -3.02 -0.76
N ALA A 100 -10.60 -1.99 -1.40
CA ALA A 100 -9.23 -1.98 -1.88
C ALA A 100 -8.22 -2.11 -0.72
N ILE A 101 -8.38 -1.32 0.35
CA ILE A 101 -7.54 -1.39 1.57
C ILE A 101 -7.61 -2.79 2.19
N GLN A 102 -8.81 -3.33 2.35
CA GLN A 102 -9.01 -4.66 2.94
C GLN A 102 -8.41 -5.78 2.07
N LEU A 103 -8.60 -5.71 0.76
CA LEU A 103 -8.03 -6.68 -0.17
C LEU A 103 -6.50 -6.64 -0.13
N MET A 104 -5.90 -5.47 -0.22
CA MET A 104 -4.44 -5.32 -0.14
C MET A 104 -3.89 -5.83 1.19
N GLY A 105 -4.54 -5.50 2.30
CA GLY A 105 -4.18 -6.01 3.62
C GLY A 105 -4.25 -7.54 3.72
N LYS A 106 -5.28 -8.17 3.13
CA LYS A 106 -5.43 -9.63 3.07
C LYS A 106 -4.31 -10.27 2.23
N LEU A 107 -4.03 -9.73 1.06
CA LEU A 107 -3.00 -10.23 0.16
C LEU A 107 -1.61 -10.17 0.84
N VAL A 108 -1.31 -9.07 1.50
CA VAL A 108 -0.04 -8.92 2.23
C VAL A 108 0.06 -9.88 3.41
N LYS A 109 -1.02 -10.07 4.16
CA LYS A 109 -1.05 -11.06 5.26
C LYS A 109 -0.75 -12.48 4.77
N GLU A 110 -1.24 -12.85 3.59
CA GLU A 110 -1.12 -14.19 3.02
C GLU A 110 0.20 -14.41 2.28
N TYR A 111 0.65 -13.43 1.49
CA TYR A 111 1.76 -13.58 0.55
C TYR A 111 2.97 -12.71 0.87
N GLY A 112 2.85 -11.79 1.80
CA GLY A 112 3.93 -10.90 2.24
C GLY A 112 4.11 -9.66 1.38
N TYR A 113 4.66 -8.63 2.00
CA TYR A 113 5.03 -7.35 1.39
C TYR A 113 6.54 -7.27 1.21
N GLY A 114 6.99 -7.08 -0.03
CA GLY A 114 8.41 -7.13 -0.42
C GLY A 114 9.08 -5.77 -0.60
N ASP A 115 8.31 -4.70 -0.57
CA ASP A 115 8.79 -3.35 -0.80
C ASP A 115 9.34 -2.67 0.47
N SER A 116 9.90 -1.48 0.32
CA SER A 116 10.55 -0.76 1.43
C SER A 116 9.54 -0.11 2.39
N GLY A 117 8.59 0.59 1.85
CA GLY A 117 7.52 1.29 2.56
C GLY A 117 6.87 2.30 1.64
N GLU A 118 5.56 2.23 1.52
CA GLU A 118 4.81 2.99 0.55
C GLU A 118 3.55 3.60 1.15
N CYS A 119 3.14 4.71 0.55
CA CYS A 119 1.87 5.37 0.81
C CYS A 119 1.01 5.37 -0.44
N LEU A 120 -0.25 5.02 -0.29
CA LEU A 120 -1.27 5.24 -1.31
C LEU A 120 -2.31 6.24 -0.80
N THR A 121 -2.62 7.25 -1.60
CA THR A 121 -3.88 7.97 -1.51
C THR A 121 -4.90 7.18 -2.31
N ILE A 122 -5.93 6.67 -1.65
CA ILE A 122 -6.95 5.80 -2.25
C ILE A 122 -8.29 6.53 -2.19
N ALA A 123 -8.91 6.74 -3.34
CA ALA A 123 -10.14 7.51 -3.45
C ALA A 123 -11.21 6.75 -4.24
N ASP A 124 -12.43 6.86 -3.80
CA ASP A 124 -13.63 6.51 -4.57
C ASP A 124 -14.58 7.74 -4.59
N PRO A 125 -15.76 7.69 -5.23
CA PRO A 125 -16.68 8.83 -5.27
C PRO A 125 -17.21 9.33 -3.93
N LYS A 126 -16.92 8.63 -2.82
CA LYS A 126 -17.48 8.94 -1.49
C LYS A 126 -16.42 9.23 -0.44
N GLU A 127 -15.22 8.65 -0.56
CA GLU A 127 -14.22 8.68 0.48
C GLU A 127 -12.81 8.80 -0.11
N VAL A 128 -11.92 9.44 0.65
CA VAL A 128 -10.48 9.48 0.39
C VAL A 128 -9.75 8.93 1.62
N TRP A 129 -8.78 8.06 1.39
CA TRP A 129 -7.98 7.42 2.42
C TRP A 129 -6.49 7.62 2.17
N HIS A 130 -5.77 7.89 3.26
CA HIS A 130 -4.32 7.83 3.30
C HIS A 130 -3.93 6.46 3.87
N PHE A 131 -3.25 5.64 3.08
CA PHE A 131 -2.85 4.28 3.42
C PHE A 131 -1.34 4.16 3.40
N GLU A 132 -0.75 3.64 4.48
CA GLU A 132 0.69 3.39 4.58
C GLU A 132 0.96 1.92 4.90
N ILE A 133 1.99 1.33 4.27
CA ILE A 133 2.33 -0.08 4.38
C ILE A 133 3.82 -0.31 4.46
N PHE A 134 4.22 -1.31 5.26
CA PHE A 134 5.60 -1.76 5.46
C PHE A 134 5.65 -3.28 5.57
N GLY A 135 6.82 -3.87 5.38
CA GLY A 135 7.06 -5.28 5.67
C GLY A 135 7.01 -5.60 7.18
N GLU A 136 7.05 -6.88 7.51
CA GLU A 136 7.05 -7.40 8.90
C GLU A 136 8.43 -7.89 9.36
N GLY A 137 9.46 -7.64 8.54
CA GLY A 137 10.82 -8.10 8.80
C GLY A 137 11.22 -9.32 7.97
N PRO A 138 12.52 -9.63 7.91
CA PRO A 138 13.10 -10.54 6.91
C PRO A 138 12.65 -12.02 7.08
N ASP A 139 12.22 -12.39 8.28
CA ASP A 139 11.89 -13.78 8.61
C ASP A 139 10.37 -14.05 8.66
N GLN A 140 9.55 -13.07 8.32
CA GLN A 140 8.09 -13.17 8.39
C GLN A 140 7.44 -12.89 7.03
N ILE A 141 6.54 -13.78 6.62
CA ILE A 141 5.62 -13.48 5.52
C ILE A 141 4.47 -12.69 6.12
N GLY A 142 4.28 -11.48 5.63
CA GLY A 142 3.28 -10.55 6.13
C GLY A 142 3.65 -9.12 5.83
N GLY A 143 2.97 -8.21 6.50
CA GLY A 143 3.22 -6.79 6.49
C GLY A 143 2.39 -6.07 7.53
N VAL A 144 2.72 -4.84 7.79
CA VAL A 144 1.98 -3.95 8.69
C VAL A 144 1.48 -2.75 7.90
N TRP A 145 0.25 -2.39 8.12
CA TRP A 145 -0.35 -1.25 7.43
C TRP A 145 -1.35 -0.52 8.32
N ALA A 146 -1.57 0.73 8.00
CA ALA A 146 -2.62 1.55 8.57
C ALA A 146 -3.24 2.43 7.49
N ALA A 147 -4.51 2.80 7.68
CA ALA A 147 -5.22 3.73 6.81
C ALA A 147 -6.03 4.70 7.65
N VAL A 148 -6.04 5.97 7.23
CA VAL A 148 -6.80 7.04 7.86
C VAL A 148 -7.63 7.73 6.79
N ARG A 149 -8.94 7.86 7.04
CA ARG A 149 -9.84 8.59 6.16
C ARG A 149 -9.53 10.08 6.23
N ILE A 150 -9.47 10.73 5.08
CA ILE A 150 -9.42 12.19 5.00
C ILE A 150 -10.85 12.71 5.16
N PRO A 151 -11.15 13.55 6.17
CA PRO A 151 -12.47 14.16 6.32
C PRO A 151 -12.87 14.99 5.10
N ASP A 152 -14.18 15.14 4.87
CA ASP A 152 -14.70 15.80 3.66
C ASP A 152 -14.41 17.30 3.59
N ASP A 153 -14.07 17.91 4.73
CA ASP A 153 -13.70 19.32 4.90
C ASP A 153 -12.20 19.54 5.13
N GLU A 154 -11.37 18.50 4.95
CA GLU A 154 -9.93 18.57 5.12
C GLU A 154 -9.17 18.23 3.82
N VAL A 155 -7.91 18.63 3.78
CA VAL A 155 -6.96 18.33 2.71
C VAL A 155 -5.86 17.43 3.26
N GLY A 156 -5.57 16.34 2.53
CA GLY A 156 -4.44 15.46 2.79
C GLY A 156 -3.32 15.65 1.78
N VAL A 157 -2.08 15.70 2.25
CA VAL A 157 -0.88 15.76 1.39
C VAL A 157 0.09 14.68 1.81
N SER A 158 0.68 13.98 0.83
CA SER A 158 1.75 13.00 1.03
C SER A 158 2.95 13.36 0.18
N ALA A 159 4.14 13.40 0.78
CA ALA A 159 5.36 13.81 0.09
C ALA A 159 6.60 13.06 0.61
N ASN A 160 6.65 11.77 0.32
CA ASN A 160 7.77 10.86 0.61
C ASN A 160 8.15 10.78 2.10
N ILE A 161 7.15 10.84 2.97
CA ILE A 161 7.34 10.65 4.41
C ILE A 161 6.11 10.02 5.04
N SER A 162 6.31 9.09 5.99
CA SER A 162 5.19 8.47 6.73
C SER A 162 4.53 9.50 7.65
N ARG A 163 3.22 9.60 7.62
CA ARG A 163 2.43 10.63 8.32
C ARG A 163 1.41 10.09 9.32
N ILE A 164 0.94 8.87 9.14
CA ILE A 164 -0.07 8.31 10.04
C ILE A 164 0.47 8.31 11.46
N SER A 165 -0.22 9.01 12.36
CA SER A 165 0.18 9.16 13.75
C SER A 165 -0.59 8.21 14.64
N THR A 166 -1.50 8.70 15.44
CA THR A 166 -2.33 7.90 16.34
C THR A 166 -3.39 7.11 15.57
N LEU A 167 -3.68 5.90 16.06
CA LEU A 167 -4.71 5.04 15.51
C LEU A 167 -5.82 4.83 16.54
N ASN A 168 -7.02 5.32 16.23
CA ASN A 168 -8.21 5.04 17.02
C ASN A 168 -9.02 3.90 16.37
N LEU A 169 -8.60 2.66 16.54
CA LEU A 169 -9.23 1.50 15.91
C LEU A 169 -10.64 1.18 16.42
N LYS A 170 -11.14 1.91 17.44
CA LYS A 170 -12.55 1.87 17.82
C LYS A 170 -13.43 2.68 16.86
N ASP A 171 -12.87 3.66 16.22
CA ASP A 171 -13.51 4.45 15.17
C ASP A 171 -13.25 3.81 13.79
N THR A 172 -13.97 2.76 13.49
CA THR A 172 -13.86 2.02 12.23
C THR A 172 -14.32 2.82 10.99
N ARG A 173 -14.98 3.97 11.22
CA ARG A 173 -15.34 4.89 10.13
C ARG A 173 -14.12 5.59 9.56
N ASN A 174 -13.17 5.98 10.42
CA ASN A 174 -12.03 6.82 10.04
C ASN A 174 -10.68 6.12 10.12
N TYR A 175 -10.60 4.91 10.73
CA TYR A 175 -9.35 4.19 10.90
C TYR A 175 -9.46 2.72 10.54
N MET A 176 -8.46 2.23 9.83
CA MET A 176 -8.25 0.80 9.56
C MET A 176 -6.77 0.48 9.76
N ALA A 177 -6.46 -0.74 10.20
CA ALA A 177 -5.07 -1.20 10.30
C ALA A 177 -5.01 -2.73 10.26
N SER A 178 -3.81 -3.24 9.99
CA SER A 178 -3.51 -4.66 10.12
C SER A 178 -3.64 -5.12 11.58
N GLU A 179 -4.12 -6.34 11.78
CA GLU A 179 -4.31 -6.92 13.11
C GLU A 179 -3.03 -6.93 13.97
N ASN A 180 -1.88 -7.04 13.30
CA ASN A 180 -0.56 -7.14 13.91
C ASN A 180 0.13 -5.79 14.13
N VAL A 181 -0.53 -4.65 13.84
CA VAL A 181 0.09 -3.31 13.87
C VAL A 181 0.77 -2.95 15.19
N PHE A 182 0.28 -3.39 16.33
CA PHE A 182 0.92 -3.15 17.63
C PHE A 182 1.88 -4.25 18.04
N SER A 183 1.56 -5.51 17.72
CA SER A 183 2.39 -6.65 18.12
C SER A 183 3.73 -6.69 17.40
N VAL A 184 3.76 -6.36 16.11
CA VAL A 184 5.02 -6.24 15.34
C VAL A 184 5.88 -5.12 15.87
N ALA A 185 5.31 -3.94 16.17
CA ALA A 185 6.06 -2.83 16.75
C ALA A 185 6.73 -3.22 18.08
N LYS A 186 6.04 -3.95 18.96
CA LYS A 186 6.59 -4.46 20.21
C LYS A 186 7.66 -5.52 19.96
N LYS A 187 7.37 -6.54 19.12
CA LYS A 187 8.28 -7.64 18.79
C LYS A 187 9.63 -7.12 18.26
N LEU A 188 9.59 -6.13 17.38
CA LEU A 188 10.77 -5.52 16.77
C LEU A 188 11.37 -4.38 17.60
N LYS A 189 10.86 -4.13 18.82
CA LYS A 189 11.30 -3.06 19.73
C LYS A 189 11.24 -1.64 19.11
N LEU A 190 10.28 -1.42 18.21
CA LEU A 190 10.02 -0.14 17.57
C LEU A 190 9.09 0.75 18.41
N TRP A 191 8.42 0.14 19.39
CA TRP A 191 7.55 0.78 20.37
C TRP A 191 7.60 0.00 21.68
N ASP A 192 7.73 0.70 22.81
CA ASP A 192 7.87 0.10 24.13
C ASP A 192 6.53 -0.26 24.82
N GLY A 193 5.40 0.17 24.21
CA GLY A 193 4.05 -0.04 24.73
C GLY A 193 3.64 0.93 25.84
N LYS A 194 4.47 1.91 26.23
CA LYS A 194 4.21 2.90 27.30
C LYS A 194 3.77 4.24 26.72
N GLU A 195 4.55 4.76 25.77
CA GLU A 195 4.21 6.01 25.07
C GLU A 195 3.00 5.80 24.14
N PRO A 196 2.20 6.85 23.89
CA PRO A 196 1.17 6.78 22.87
C PRO A 196 1.72 6.30 21.53
N PHE A 197 1.10 5.28 20.97
CA PHE A 197 1.54 4.73 19.69
C PHE A 197 1.40 5.76 18.58
N LYS A 198 2.47 5.91 17.78
CA LYS A 198 2.49 6.70 16.54
C LYS A 198 3.02 5.83 15.42
N PHE A 199 2.20 5.58 14.42
CA PHE A 199 2.52 4.66 13.33
C PHE A 199 3.80 5.08 12.60
N TRP A 200 3.91 6.35 12.18
CA TRP A 200 5.10 6.88 11.51
C TRP A 200 6.38 6.74 12.35
N LYS A 201 6.28 6.90 13.67
CA LYS A 201 7.43 6.80 14.57
C LYS A 201 7.90 5.35 14.73
N ALA A 202 6.96 4.41 14.72
CA ALA A 202 7.27 2.98 14.81
C ALA A 202 7.86 2.46 13.49
N TYR A 203 7.21 2.71 12.37
CA TYR A 203 7.48 2.04 11.12
C TYR A 203 8.20 2.89 10.07
N GLY A 204 7.94 4.19 10.03
CA GLY A 204 8.55 5.11 9.07
C GLY A 204 10.08 5.12 9.18
N GLY A 205 10.75 5.31 8.05
CA GLY A 205 12.18 5.52 7.95
C GLY A 205 12.59 6.96 8.31
N PRO A 206 13.88 7.22 8.49
CA PRO A 206 14.40 8.58 8.59
C PRO A 206 14.23 9.31 7.25
N ASN A 207 14.07 10.63 7.29
CA ASN A 207 14.08 11.44 6.08
C ASN A 207 15.47 11.46 5.43
N TYR A 208 15.58 12.13 4.27
CA TYR A 208 16.86 12.27 3.54
C TYR A 208 18.03 12.76 4.39
N PHE A 209 17.78 13.55 5.45
CA PHE A 209 18.80 14.01 6.40
C PHE A 209 19.00 13.08 7.61
N GLY A 210 18.49 11.87 7.57
CA GLY A 210 18.58 10.90 8.66
C GLY A 210 17.72 11.25 9.90
N LYS A 211 16.77 12.18 9.77
CA LYS A 211 15.90 12.61 10.87
C LYS A 211 14.53 11.94 10.80
N MET A 212 14.04 11.50 11.96
CA MET A 212 12.66 11.05 12.12
C MET A 212 11.73 12.25 12.28
N GLN A 213 10.82 12.44 11.36
CA GLN A 213 9.82 13.51 11.38
C GLN A 213 8.55 13.12 10.64
N ALA A 214 7.43 13.73 11.01
CA ALA A 214 6.11 13.39 10.50
C ALA A 214 5.63 14.33 9.36
N PHE A 215 6.49 15.15 8.79
CA PHE A 215 6.15 16.02 7.67
C PHE A 215 7.39 16.34 6.83
N SER A 216 7.18 16.68 5.58
CA SER A 216 8.22 17.16 4.67
C SER A 216 8.11 18.65 4.42
N ILE A 217 9.20 19.29 3.97
CA ILE A 217 9.17 20.69 3.59
C ILE A 217 8.20 20.97 2.43
N ARG A 218 8.00 19.99 1.54
CA ARG A 218 7.04 20.11 0.43
C ARG A 218 5.61 20.18 0.93
N GLU A 219 5.26 19.39 1.94
CA GLU A 219 3.95 19.43 2.59
C GLU A 219 3.70 20.77 3.28
N PHE A 220 4.73 21.32 3.94
CA PHE A 220 4.65 22.63 4.59
C PHE A 220 4.29 23.76 3.62
N PHE A 221 4.75 23.70 2.37
CA PHE A 221 4.44 24.73 1.38
C PHE A 221 3.08 24.53 0.67
N ILE A 222 2.43 23.39 0.86
CA ILE A 222 1.12 23.10 0.26
C ILE A 222 -0.01 23.35 1.25
N LEU A 223 0.21 23.07 2.54
CA LEU A 223 -0.75 23.26 3.64
C LEU A 223 -0.59 24.64 4.28
#